data_3d22f7afc0b11b57884a4c8af74c841d
#
_entry.id   3d22f7afc0b11b57884a4c8af74c841d
#
_cell.length_a   1.000
_cell.length_b   1.000
_cell.length_c   1.000
_cell.angle_alpha   90.00
_cell.angle_beta   90.00
_cell.angle_gamma   90.00
#
_symmetry.space_group_name_H-M   'P 1'
#
loop_
_entity.id
_entity.type
_entity.pdbx_description
1 polymer ?
#
loop_
_entity_poly.entity_id
_entity_poly.type
_entity_poly.pdbx_seq_one_letter_code
_entity_poly.pdbx_strand_id
1 'polypeptide(L)'
;MTGAKIIKMFEDTINKKDPSLMSKVQVMAANAQMKIHDLHARVIACHCECLGMNAENMLSAINGSIAPFGQEFYLTVMQKWGMVDEKGEVII
;
A
#
# COMPACT_ATOMS: atom_id res chain seq x y z
N MET A 1 -25.49 -8.92 7.78
CA MET A 1 -24.90 -9.58 8.96
C MET A 1 -24.44 -8.55 9.96
N THR A 2 -24.83 -8.70 11.21
CA THR A 2 -24.37 -7.78 12.27
C THR A 2 -22.99 -8.22 12.79
N GLY A 3 -22.21 -7.28 13.33
CA GLY A 3 -20.91 -7.60 13.92
C GLY A 3 -21.01 -8.60 15.08
N ALA A 4 -22.06 -8.51 15.89
CA ALA A 4 -22.32 -9.45 16.97
C ALA A 4 -22.51 -10.89 16.48
N LYS A 5 -23.15 -11.06 15.34
CA LYS A 5 -23.36 -12.39 14.74
C LYS A 5 -22.06 -13.01 14.24
N ILE A 6 -21.18 -12.17 13.67
CA ILE A 6 -19.86 -12.61 13.22
C ILE A 6 -19.01 -13.04 14.41
N ILE A 7 -19.00 -12.27 15.49
CA ILE A 7 -18.26 -12.58 16.73
C ILE A 7 -18.76 -13.92 17.31
N LYS A 8 -20.06 -14.11 17.34
CA LYS A 8 -20.65 -15.37 17.84
C LYS A 8 -20.24 -16.57 17.01
N MET A 9 -20.22 -16.44 15.68
CA MET A 9 -19.74 -17.50 14.78
C MET A 9 -18.27 -17.85 15.07
N PHE A 10 -17.45 -16.84 15.32
CA PHE A 10 -16.04 -17.00 15.69
C PHE A 10 -15.90 -17.74 17.03
N GLU A 11 -16.65 -17.32 18.05
CA GLU A 11 -16.64 -17.93 19.37
C GLU A 11 -17.09 -19.40 19.31
N ASP A 12 -18.15 -19.71 18.57
CA ASP A 12 -18.64 -21.08 18.39
C ASP A 12 -17.59 -21.96 17.71
N THR A 13 -16.86 -21.41 16.75
CA THR A 13 -15.78 -22.11 16.05
C THR A 13 -14.62 -22.39 16.99
N ILE A 14 -14.24 -21.42 17.80
CA ILE A 14 -13.16 -21.53 18.81
C ILE A 14 -13.55 -22.56 19.89
N ASN A 15 -14.79 -22.53 20.34
CA ASN A 15 -15.31 -23.44 21.36
C ASN A 15 -15.37 -24.90 20.89
N LYS A 16 -15.43 -25.15 19.60
CA LYS A 16 -15.33 -26.49 19.04
C LYS A 16 -13.92 -27.07 19.10
N LYS A 17 -12.95 -26.28 19.55
CA LYS A 17 -11.54 -26.69 19.73
C LYS A 17 -10.94 -27.33 18.48
N ASP A 18 -11.08 -26.65 17.34
CA ASP A 18 -10.43 -27.06 16.09
C ASP A 18 -9.09 -26.32 15.95
N PRO A 19 -7.95 -26.94 16.35
CA PRO A 19 -6.66 -26.29 16.25
C PRO A 19 -6.22 -26.02 14.80
N SER A 20 -6.70 -26.82 13.85
CA SER A 20 -6.44 -26.60 12.43
C SER A 20 -7.08 -25.32 11.92
N LEU A 21 -8.31 -25.01 12.35
CA LEU A 21 -9.00 -23.80 11.96
C LEU A 21 -8.35 -22.56 12.59
N MET A 22 -7.97 -22.65 13.86
CA MET A 22 -7.23 -21.57 14.54
C MET A 22 -5.92 -21.26 13.83
N SER A 23 -5.17 -22.29 13.44
CA SER A 23 -3.93 -22.12 12.69
C SER A 23 -4.17 -21.42 11.34
N LYS A 24 -5.22 -21.81 10.62
CA LYS A 24 -5.59 -21.18 9.35
C LYS A 24 -5.96 -19.71 9.52
N VAL A 25 -6.73 -19.38 10.56
CA VAL A 25 -7.12 -18.00 10.86
C VAL A 25 -5.88 -17.16 11.18
N GLN A 26 -4.96 -17.69 11.96
CA GLN A 26 -3.72 -16.99 12.32
C GLN A 26 -2.85 -16.72 11.08
N VAL A 27 -2.73 -17.70 10.18
CA VAL A 27 -1.98 -17.54 8.93
C VAL A 27 -2.62 -16.50 8.05
N MET A 28 -3.94 -16.51 7.91
CA MET A 28 -4.67 -15.52 7.11
C MET A 28 -4.49 -14.11 7.67
N ALA A 29 -4.56 -13.95 8.99
CA ALA A 29 -4.36 -12.65 9.64
C ALA A 29 -2.92 -12.16 9.43
N ALA A 30 -1.92 -13.02 9.59
CA ALA A 30 -0.53 -12.69 9.36
C ALA A 30 -0.27 -12.28 7.91
N ASN A 31 -0.83 -13.03 6.93
CA ASN A 31 -0.70 -12.70 5.52
C ASN A 31 -1.35 -11.36 5.18
N ALA A 32 -2.53 -11.06 5.74
CA ALA A 32 -3.19 -9.78 5.56
C ALA A 32 -2.36 -8.63 6.11
N GLN A 33 -1.76 -8.79 7.30
CA GLN A 33 -0.86 -7.81 7.89
C GLN A 33 0.38 -7.59 7.02
N MET A 34 0.98 -8.64 6.51
CA MET A 34 2.15 -8.54 5.63
C MET A 34 1.84 -7.76 4.36
N LYS A 35 0.67 -7.97 3.77
CA LYS A 35 0.22 -7.22 2.59
C LYS A 35 0.03 -5.73 2.89
N ILE A 36 -0.55 -5.40 4.04
CA ILE A 36 -0.74 -4.03 4.49
C ILE A 36 0.62 -3.36 4.72
N HIS A 37 1.54 -4.02 5.38
CA HIS A 37 2.90 -3.50 5.62
C HIS A 37 3.66 -3.28 4.31
N ASP A 38 3.57 -4.22 3.38
CA ASP A 38 4.19 -4.10 2.06
C ASP A 38 3.65 -2.90 1.29
N LEU A 39 2.32 -2.75 1.24
CA LEU A 39 1.67 -1.62 0.59
C LEU A 39 2.10 -0.30 1.23
N HIS A 40 2.13 -0.24 2.56
CA HIS A 40 2.52 0.95 3.30
C HIS A 40 3.97 1.34 3.00
N ALA A 41 4.88 0.37 2.98
CA ALA A 41 6.28 0.60 2.65
C ALA A 41 6.44 1.14 1.22
N ARG A 42 5.70 0.60 0.26
CA ARG A 42 5.72 1.07 -1.13
C ARG A 42 5.17 2.48 -1.28
N VAL A 43 4.10 2.80 -0.58
CA VAL A 43 3.53 4.16 -0.56
C VAL A 43 4.53 5.17 -0.03
N ILE A 44 5.19 4.85 1.08
CA ILE A 44 6.22 5.73 1.68
C ILE A 44 7.39 5.91 0.73
N ALA A 45 7.90 4.84 0.14
CA ALA A 45 9.01 4.91 -0.80
C ALA A 45 8.66 5.74 -2.04
N CYS A 46 7.48 5.54 -2.59
CA CYS A 46 6.97 6.33 -3.70
C CYS A 46 6.89 7.82 -3.35
N HIS A 47 6.37 8.12 -2.17
CA HIS A 47 6.27 9.49 -1.68
C HIS A 47 7.65 10.13 -1.52
N CYS A 48 8.61 9.41 -0.96
CA CYS A 48 9.98 9.91 -0.79
C CYS A 48 10.65 10.22 -2.13
N GLU A 49 10.48 9.36 -3.14
CA GLU A 49 11.02 9.65 -4.48
C GLU A 49 10.37 10.89 -5.08
N CYS A 50 9.05 11.03 -4.96
CA CYS A 50 8.35 12.20 -5.48
C CYS A 50 8.79 13.49 -4.76
N LEU A 51 9.02 13.43 -3.45
CA LEU A 51 9.52 14.58 -2.70
C LEU A 51 10.93 14.96 -3.15
N GLY A 52 11.80 13.99 -3.43
CA GLY A 52 13.13 14.24 -3.98
C GLY A 52 13.07 14.93 -5.34
N MET A 53 12.18 14.48 -6.21
CA MET A 53 11.96 15.09 -7.51
C MET A 53 11.40 16.51 -7.38
N ASN A 54 10.47 16.74 -6.45
CA ASN A 54 9.95 18.07 -6.15
C ASN A 54 11.06 19.02 -5.67
N ALA A 55 11.94 18.54 -4.81
CA ALA A 55 13.06 19.35 -4.31
C ALA A 55 13.99 19.77 -5.45
N GLU A 56 14.31 18.88 -6.37
CA GLU A 56 15.14 19.19 -7.54
C GLU A 56 14.43 20.15 -8.49
N ASN A 57 13.12 19.98 -8.69
CA ASN A 57 12.33 20.90 -9.51
C ASN A 57 12.33 22.31 -8.90
N MET A 58 12.18 22.41 -7.59
CA MET A 58 12.22 23.69 -6.89
C MET A 58 13.59 24.35 -7.00
N LEU A 59 14.65 23.58 -6.83
CA LEU A 59 16.02 24.10 -6.94
C LEU A 59 16.30 24.63 -8.36
N SER A 60 15.86 23.90 -9.38
CA SER A 60 15.97 24.32 -10.78
C SER A 60 15.21 25.61 -11.04
N ALA A 61 13.99 25.75 -10.50
CA ALA A 61 13.20 26.97 -10.63
C ALA A 61 13.92 28.18 -9.97
N ILE A 62 14.51 27.99 -8.79
CA ILE A 62 15.28 29.03 -8.10
C ILE A 62 16.48 29.49 -8.95
N ASN A 63 17.13 28.54 -9.63
CA ASN A 63 18.29 28.81 -10.48
C ASN A 63 17.91 29.29 -11.88
N GLY A 64 16.62 29.45 -12.18
CA GLY A 64 16.15 29.87 -13.50
C GLY A 64 16.24 28.79 -14.57
N SER A 65 16.41 27.53 -14.17
CA SER A 65 16.48 26.39 -15.07
C SER A 65 15.10 25.74 -15.27
N ILE A 66 14.97 24.94 -16.34
CA ILE A 66 13.76 24.15 -16.57
C ILE A 66 13.69 23.03 -15.56
N ALA A 67 12.49 22.76 -15.01
CA ALA A 67 12.28 21.65 -14.09
C ALA A 67 12.67 20.30 -14.73
N PRO A 68 13.57 19.52 -14.12
CA PRO A 68 14.04 18.27 -14.70
C PRO A 68 12.98 17.15 -14.72
N PHE A 69 11.98 17.22 -13.84
CA PHE A 69 10.96 16.19 -13.73
C PHE A 69 9.57 16.75 -14.06
N GLY A 70 9.03 16.33 -15.20
CA GLY A 70 7.65 16.60 -15.57
C GLY A 70 6.69 15.54 -15.03
N GLN A 71 5.41 15.69 -15.35
CA GLN A 71 4.33 14.79 -14.88
C GLN A 71 4.60 13.33 -15.22
N GLU A 72 5.16 13.06 -16.38
CA GLU A 72 5.47 11.70 -16.84
C GLU A 72 6.46 10.97 -15.94
N PHE A 73 7.42 11.67 -15.33
CA PHE A 73 8.37 11.08 -14.38
C PHE A 73 7.67 10.66 -13.09
N TYR A 74 6.74 11.46 -12.59
CA TYR A 74 5.95 11.11 -11.41
C TYR A 74 5.08 9.88 -11.68
N LEU A 75 4.47 9.81 -12.85
CA LEU A 75 3.67 8.65 -13.26
C LEU A 75 4.54 7.39 -13.32
N THR A 76 5.73 7.48 -13.87
CA THR A 76 6.69 6.38 -13.94
C THR A 76 7.06 5.87 -12.54
N VAL A 77 7.30 6.78 -11.60
CA VAL A 77 7.61 6.43 -10.21
C VAL A 77 6.42 5.71 -9.57
N MET A 78 5.20 6.21 -9.76
CA MET A 78 3.99 5.57 -9.23
C MET A 78 3.77 4.17 -9.83
N GLN A 79 4.05 4.00 -11.12
CA GLN A 79 3.98 2.69 -11.78
C GLN A 79 5.04 1.72 -11.22
N LYS A 80 6.25 2.21 -11.03
CA LYS A 80 7.34 1.41 -10.46
C LYS A 80 6.98 0.83 -9.09
N TRP A 81 6.29 1.61 -8.26
CA TRP A 81 5.90 1.17 -6.92
C TRP A 81 4.53 0.47 -6.88
N GLY A 82 3.89 0.29 -8.03
CA GLY A 82 2.63 -0.44 -8.13
C GLY A 82 1.41 0.32 -7.62
N MET A 83 1.46 1.65 -7.65
CA MET A 83 0.35 2.51 -7.20
C MET A 83 -0.67 2.71 -8.32
N VAL A 84 -0.22 2.74 -9.56
CA VAL A 84 -1.05 2.92 -10.76
C VAL A 84 -0.68 1.89 -11.81
N ASP A 85 -1.60 1.63 -12.74
CA ASP A 85 -1.37 0.73 -13.87
C ASP A 85 -0.68 1.46 -15.04
N GLU A 86 -0.53 0.76 -16.17
CA GLU A 86 0.10 1.30 -17.38
C GLU A 86 -0.65 2.50 -17.95
N LYS A 87 -1.95 2.60 -17.67
CA LYS A 87 -2.81 3.71 -18.12
C LYS A 87 -2.81 4.89 -17.15
N GLY A 88 -2.16 4.75 -15.99
CA GLY A 88 -2.15 5.77 -14.95
C GLY A 88 -3.35 5.72 -14.02
N GLU A 89 -4.13 4.65 -14.06
CA GLU A 89 -5.27 4.46 -13.15
C GLU A 89 -4.81 3.85 -11.82
N VAL A 90 -5.36 4.33 -10.72
CA VAL A 90 -5.03 3.84 -9.37
C VAL A 90 -5.48 2.39 -9.21
N ILE A 91 -4.56 1.52 -8.74
CA ILE A 91 -4.80 0.08 -8.59
C ILE A 91 -4.62 -0.42 -7.15
N ILE A 92 -4.46 0.47 -6.20
CA ILE A 92 -4.33 0.13 -4.79
C ILE A 92 -5.62 0.33 -4.02
#